data_73eb13ad5df1d3e7ac314164b2b384cc
#
_entry.id   73eb13ad5df1d3e7ac314164b2b384cc
#
_cell.length_a   1.000
_cell.length_b   1.000
_cell.length_c   1.000
_cell.angle_alpha   90.00
_cell.angle_beta   90.00
_cell.angle_gamma   90.00
#
_symmetry.space_group_name_H-M   'P 1'
#
loop_
_entity.id
_entity.type
_entity.pdbx_description
1 polymer ?
#
loop_
_entity_poly.entity_id
_entity_poly.type
_entity_poly.pdbx_seq_one_letter_code
_entity_poly.pdbx_strand_id
1 'polypeptide(L)'
;MPPPFSLQEAPLFPIIEKTKGGFFLNLLHLWYRAYQCVFGAGARLLPWRWPETVVGPGSLARVPSLLTEYGVRRPLVAASRRQCADPAFRQMLAQLESYVLFSDIRPNPPASAVEAAAALYRREGCDSLVAVGGGSPMDTAKAAAALVARPGKTLPQLAGLLKVRRRIPPLIAVPTTAGTGSETTIAAVVTGPDHHKYAVSDLCLIPRCAVLDPLLTVSLPPQTTAETGMDALTHAVEAYLSRFYPTRETNRLAEEAVVTIFQTLERACTHGEDVDARQALLTASYQVGAAFTRASVGNVHAIAHTLGGLYGVGHGLANAVLLPVILRDYGTAAHRRLSRLAELVGLSGDTEAARANAFIDAILAMNACLGIPTGFTCIREADLPRMAAWAAAEANPTYPVPVIYDRGRFIRVIRQVMQ
;
A
#
# COMPACT_ATOMS: atom_id res chain seq x y z
N MET A 1 -8.42 -14.78 -39.40
CA MET A 1 -7.67 -14.37 -38.21
C MET A 1 -7.40 -12.88 -38.33
N PRO A 2 -7.98 -12.01 -37.51
CA PRO A 2 -7.59 -10.61 -37.45
C PRO A 2 -6.35 -10.47 -36.55
N PRO A 3 -5.47 -9.46 -36.79
CA PRO A 3 -4.24 -9.26 -36.01
C PRO A 3 -4.55 -8.72 -34.60
N PRO A 4 -3.61 -8.90 -33.64
CA PRO A 4 -3.82 -8.51 -32.25
C PRO A 4 -3.86 -7.00 -32.10
N PHE A 5 -4.81 -6.52 -31.33
CA PHE A 5 -4.99 -5.10 -30.96
C PHE A 5 -3.73 -4.56 -30.29
N SER A 6 -3.10 -3.60 -30.95
CA SER A 6 -2.08 -2.74 -30.36
C SER A 6 -2.74 -1.72 -29.43
N LEU A 7 -2.52 -1.82 -28.12
CA LEU A 7 -2.81 -0.78 -27.16
C LEU A 7 -1.76 0.33 -27.29
N GLN A 8 -1.95 1.20 -28.28
CA GLN A 8 -1.37 2.53 -28.34
C GLN A 8 -2.51 3.54 -28.20
N GLU A 9 -2.93 3.81 -26.98
CA GLU A 9 -3.49 5.12 -26.67
C GLU A 9 -2.55 5.75 -25.64
N ALA A 10 -1.50 6.36 -26.19
CA ALA A 10 -0.69 7.35 -25.50
C ALA A 10 -1.57 8.57 -25.16
N PRO A 11 -1.32 9.24 -24.01
CA PRO A 11 -2.02 10.48 -23.70
C PRO A 11 -1.80 11.51 -24.80
N LEU A 12 -2.84 12.26 -25.13
CA LEU A 12 -2.97 13.30 -26.15
C LEU A 12 -2.03 14.52 -25.93
N PHE A 13 -0.72 14.29 -25.76
CA PHE A 13 0.25 15.37 -25.80
C PHE A 13 1.47 14.92 -26.59
N PRO A 14 1.85 15.64 -27.67
CA PRO A 14 3.04 15.33 -28.46
C PRO A 14 4.30 15.47 -27.59
N ILE A 15 5.26 14.56 -27.85
CA ILE A 15 6.62 14.62 -27.35
C ILE A 15 7.24 15.95 -27.80
N ILE A 16 7.28 16.93 -26.90
CA ILE A 16 8.06 18.16 -27.12
C ILE A 16 9.48 17.87 -26.68
N GLU A 17 10.26 17.32 -27.60
CA GLU A 17 11.71 17.29 -27.48
C GLU A 17 12.32 18.65 -27.85
N LYS A 18 13.11 19.16 -26.89
CA LYS A 18 14.16 20.19 -27.02
C LYS A 18 13.80 21.52 -27.67
N THR A 19 13.33 22.48 -26.84
CA THR A 19 13.92 23.86 -26.80
C THR A 19 13.21 24.69 -25.72
N LYS A 20 13.96 25.34 -24.81
CA LYS A 20 13.51 26.18 -23.69
C LYS A 20 12.92 25.43 -22.49
N GLY A 21 13.65 24.46 -21.94
CA GLY A 21 13.20 23.48 -20.94
C GLY A 21 12.67 24.00 -19.58
N GLY A 22 13.04 25.19 -19.13
CA GLY A 22 12.61 25.68 -17.82
C GLY A 22 11.17 26.20 -17.77
N PHE A 23 10.71 26.90 -18.78
CA PHE A 23 9.37 27.53 -18.79
C PHE A 23 8.26 26.47 -18.94
N PHE A 24 8.41 25.50 -19.84
CA PHE A 24 7.43 24.44 -20.05
C PHE A 24 7.34 23.45 -18.86
N LEU A 25 8.46 23.12 -18.23
CA LEU A 25 8.47 22.30 -17.01
C LEU A 25 7.74 23.03 -15.88
N ASN A 26 7.90 24.34 -15.73
CA ASN A 26 7.19 25.13 -14.73
C ASN A 26 5.68 25.14 -14.98
N LEU A 27 5.23 25.28 -16.24
CA LEU A 27 3.81 25.23 -16.60
C LEU A 27 3.21 23.82 -16.34
N LEU A 28 3.93 22.76 -16.68
CA LEU A 28 3.48 21.38 -16.43
C LEU A 28 3.36 21.10 -14.92
N HIS A 29 4.34 21.51 -14.13
CA HIS A 29 4.28 21.39 -12.68
C HIS A 29 3.13 22.21 -12.09
N LEU A 30 2.88 23.41 -12.59
CA LEU A 30 1.74 24.23 -12.16
C LEU A 30 0.41 23.51 -12.46
N TRP A 31 0.28 22.91 -13.64
CA TRP A 31 -0.89 22.12 -14.02
C TRP A 31 -1.07 20.91 -13.10
N TYR A 32 0.00 20.16 -12.79
CA TYR A 32 -0.06 19.05 -11.83
C TYR A 32 -0.53 19.52 -10.45
N ARG A 33 -0.03 20.67 -9.98
CA ARG A 33 -0.47 21.24 -8.69
C ARG A 33 -1.93 21.67 -8.71
N ALA A 34 -2.40 22.27 -9.79
CA ALA A 34 -3.80 22.63 -9.98
C ALA A 34 -4.69 21.37 -9.96
N TYR A 35 -4.30 20.33 -10.71
CA TYR A 35 -4.97 19.03 -10.67
C TYR A 35 -5.06 18.47 -9.26
N GLN A 36 -3.95 18.42 -8.53
CA GLN A 36 -3.90 17.90 -7.15
C GLN A 36 -4.78 18.71 -6.21
N CYS A 37 -4.81 20.02 -6.36
CA CYS A 37 -5.66 20.91 -5.55
C CYS A 37 -7.15 20.62 -5.79
N VAL A 38 -7.57 20.58 -7.05
CA VAL A 38 -8.97 20.31 -7.46
C VAL A 38 -9.38 18.90 -7.02
N PHE A 39 -8.51 17.91 -7.28
CA PHE A 39 -8.76 16.54 -6.86
C PHE A 39 -8.88 16.41 -5.33
N GLY A 40 -7.99 17.05 -4.58
CA GLY A 40 -8.04 17.05 -3.11
C GLY A 40 -9.30 17.70 -2.56
N ALA A 41 -9.78 18.79 -3.18
CA ALA A 41 -11.04 19.42 -2.83
C ALA A 41 -12.23 18.47 -3.11
N GLY A 42 -12.26 17.83 -4.28
CA GLY A 42 -13.28 16.85 -4.63
C GLY A 42 -13.26 15.61 -3.70
N ALA A 43 -12.07 15.12 -3.35
CA ALA A 43 -11.92 13.98 -2.47
C ALA A 43 -12.48 14.23 -1.06
N ARG A 44 -12.52 15.48 -0.58
CA ARG A 44 -13.12 15.84 0.72
C ARG A 44 -14.62 15.68 0.75
N LEU A 45 -15.28 15.69 -0.40
CA LEU A 45 -16.73 15.54 -0.54
C LEU A 45 -17.17 14.08 -0.65
N LEU A 46 -16.22 13.15 -0.81
CA LEU A 46 -16.53 11.72 -0.91
C LEU A 46 -16.96 11.16 0.46
N PRO A 47 -17.88 10.18 0.49
CA PRO A 47 -18.38 9.55 1.71
C PRO A 47 -17.34 8.54 2.25
N TRP A 48 -16.24 9.04 2.80
CA TRP A 48 -15.22 8.21 3.45
C TRP A 48 -15.81 7.49 4.65
N ARG A 49 -15.40 6.24 4.81
CA ARG A 49 -15.72 5.41 5.97
C ARG A 49 -14.49 4.61 6.37
N TRP A 50 -14.49 4.15 7.61
CA TRP A 50 -13.50 3.21 8.09
C TRP A 50 -14.17 1.86 8.35
N PRO A 51 -13.44 0.74 8.24
CA PRO A 51 -13.96 -0.56 8.68
C PRO A 51 -14.34 -0.53 10.16
N GLU A 52 -15.35 -1.29 10.53
CA GLU A 52 -15.52 -1.71 11.92
C GLU A 52 -14.27 -2.47 12.36
N THR A 53 -13.83 -2.34 13.61
CA THR A 53 -12.61 -3.00 14.08
C THR A 53 -12.90 -3.96 15.23
N VAL A 54 -12.29 -5.14 15.16
CA VAL A 54 -12.20 -6.08 16.27
C VAL A 54 -10.72 -6.27 16.55
N VAL A 55 -10.28 -5.90 17.76
CA VAL A 55 -8.86 -5.79 18.10
C VAL A 55 -8.53 -6.64 19.31
N GLY A 56 -7.40 -7.31 19.28
CA GLY A 56 -6.83 -8.02 20.42
C GLY A 56 -6.48 -9.48 20.15
N PRO A 57 -5.72 -10.09 21.05
CA PRO A 57 -5.30 -11.49 20.92
C PRO A 57 -6.51 -12.42 20.82
N GLY A 58 -6.49 -13.34 19.84
CA GLY A 58 -7.55 -14.31 19.61
C GLY A 58 -8.80 -13.73 18.92
N SER A 59 -8.77 -12.48 18.46
CA SER A 59 -9.92 -11.84 17.79
C SER A 59 -10.30 -12.51 16.47
N LEU A 60 -9.43 -13.33 15.85
CA LEU A 60 -9.79 -14.18 14.71
C LEU A 60 -11.04 -15.06 14.99
N ALA A 61 -11.20 -15.53 16.21
CA ALA A 61 -12.34 -16.36 16.62
C ALA A 61 -13.71 -15.63 16.53
N ARG A 62 -13.68 -14.29 16.35
CA ARG A 62 -14.93 -13.49 16.18
C ARG A 62 -15.44 -13.52 14.74
N VAL A 63 -14.65 -13.99 13.76
CA VAL A 63 -15.06 -13.98 12.34
C VAL A 63 -16.37 -14.74 12.10
N PRO A 64 -16.62 -15.95 12.66
CA PRO A 64 -17.90 -16.64 12.47
C PRO A 64 -19.11 -15.83 13.00
N SER A 65 -18.99 -15.25 14.19
CA SER A 65 -20.09 -14.42 14.75
C SER A 65 -20.33 -13.15 13.95
N LEU A 66 -19.26 -12.49 13.44
CA LEU A 66 -19.40 -11.32 12.56
C LEU A 66 -20.12 -11.66 11.25
N LEU A 67 -19.86 -12.82 10.66
CA LEU A 67 -20.58 -13.27 9.46
C LEU A 67 -22.08 -13.45 9.77
N THR A 68 -22.42 -14.05 10.90
CA THR A 68 -23.79 -14.20 11.36
C THR A 68 -24.46 -12.84 11.62
N GLU A 69 -23.79 -11.92 12.30
CA GLU A 69 -24.24 -10.54 12.54
C GLU A 69 -24.47 -9.77 11.23
N TYR A 70 -23.71 -10.07 10.20
CA TYR A 70 -23.87 -9.46 8.86
C TYR A 70 -24.96 -10.15 8.01
N GLY A 71 -25.54 -11.24 8.49
CA GLY A 71 -26.57 -11.99 7.80
C GLY A 71 -26.04 -12.77 6.60
N VAL A 72 -24.78 -13.16 6.60
CA VAL A 72 -24.11 -13.93 5.54
C VAL A 72 -23.72 -15.31 6.04
N ARG A 73 -23.73 -16.31 5.13
CA ARG A 73 -23.62 -17.71 5.53
C ARG A 73 -22.55 -18.49 4.78
N ARG A 74 -22.18 -18.06 3.57
CA ARG A 74 -21.24 -18.81 2.71
C ARG A 74 -20.12 -17.91 2.19
N PRO A 75 -19.13 -17.56 3.01
CA PRO A 75 -18.02 -16.73 2.58
C PRO A 75 -17.09 -17.47 1.60
N LEU A 76 -16.55 -16.72 0.60
CA LEU A 76 -15.29 -17.08 -0.04
C LEU A 76 -14.16 -16.65 0.90
N VAL A 77 -13.41 -17.61 1.42
CA VAL A 77 -12.25 -17.36 2.28
C VAL A 77 -10.99 -17.32 1.42
N ALA A 78 -10.39 -16.15 1.27
CA ALA A 78 -9.16 -15.93 0.54
C ALA A 78 -7.98 -15.93 1.51
N ALA A 79 -7.10 -16.94 1.42
CA ALA A 79 -5.95 -17.09 2.31
C ALA A 79 -4.76 -17.70 1.56
N SER A 80 -3.53 -17.37 1.94
CA SER A 80 -2.35 -18.02 1.37
C SER A 80 -2.23 -19.48 1.85
N ARG A 81 -1.50 -20.32 1.11
CA ARG A 81 -1.21 -21.70 1.53
C ARG A 81 -0.56 -21.78 2.91
N ARG A 82 0.32 -20.83 3.23
CA ARG A 82 0.93 -20.73 4.56
C ARG A 82 -0.13 -20.51 5.63
N GLN A 83 -1.06 -19.61 5.40
CA GLN A 83 -2.14 -19.30 6.33
C GLN A 83 -3.07 -20.52 6.53
N CYS A 84 -3.31 -21.31 5.50
CA CYS A 84 -4.09 -22.55 5.59
C CYS A 84 -3.45 -23.61 6.52
N ALA A 85 -2.16 -23.50 6.81
CA ALA A 85 -1.46 -24.37 7.76
C ALA A 85 -1.58 -23.90 9.22
N ASP A 86 -1.99 -22.65 9.46
CA ASP A 86 -2.11 -22.07 10.77
C ASP A 86 -3.22 -22.73 11.61
N PRO A 87 -2.95 -23.18 12.87
CA PRO A 87 -3.95 -23.86 13.68
C PRO A 87 -5.16 -22.98 14.05
N ALA A 88 -4.93 -21.70 14.39
CA ALA A 88 -6.00 -20.78 14.76
C ALA A 88 -6.93 -20.51 13.56
N PHE A 89 -6.34 -20.37 12.37
CA PHE A 89 -7.10 -20.23 11.12
C PHE A 89 -7.96 -21.49 10.83
N ARG A 90 -7.41 -22.69 11.00
CA ARG A 90 -8.20 -23.92 10.84
C ARG A 90 -9.32 -24.03 11.86
N GLN A 91 -9.05 -23.65 13.10
CA GLN A 91 -10.06 -23.63 14.14
C GLN A 91 -11.21 -22.65 13.81
N MET A 92 -10.87 -21.47 13.29
CA MET A 92 -11.86 -20.51 12.80
C MET A 92 -12.70 -21.09 11.66
N LEU A 93 -12.07 -21.74 10.67
CA LEU A 93 -12.78 -22.40 9.56
C LEU A 93 -13.72 -23.50 10.04
N ALA A 94 -13.32 -24.28 11.03
CA ALA A 94 -14.14 -25.37 11.60
C ALA A 94 -15.40 -24.88 12.31
N GLN A 95 -15.48 -23.58 12.66
CA GLN A 95 -16.67 -22.95 13.25
C GLN A 95 -17.64 -22.38 12.20
N LEU A 96 -17.25 -22.38 10.92
CA LEU A 96 -18.12 -21.93 9.84
C LEU A 96 -19.03 -23.09 9.37
N GLU A 97 -20.34 -22.86 9.31
CA GLU A 97 -21.30 -23.85 8.79
C GLU A 97 -21.01 -24.20 7.33
N SER A 98 -20.62 -23.23 6.54
CA SER A 98 -20.26 -23.39 5.13
C SER A 98 -19.27 -22.33 4.73
N TYR A 99 -18.31 -22.70 3.90
CA TYR A 99 -17.36 -21.77 3.28
C TYR A 99 -16.77 -22.36 2.00
N VAL A 100 -16.17 -21.49 1.20
CA VAL A 100 -15.38 -21.90 0.02
C VAL A 100 -13.98 -21.33 0.19
N LEU A 101 -12.95 -22.18 0.15
CA LEU A 101 -11.57 -21.76 0.33
C LEU A 101 -10.91 -21.47 -1.03
N PHE A 102 -10.31 -20.30 -1.16
CA PHE A 102 -9.43 -19.95 -2.28
C PHE A 102 -8.00 -19.72 -1.74
N SER A 103 -7.10 -20.65 -2.01
CA SER A 103 -5.73 -20.64 -1.47
C SER A 103 -4.61 -20.52 -2.51
N ASP A 104 -4.94 -20.43 -3.80
CA ASP A 104 -3.94 -20.19 -4.85
C ASP A 104 -3.60 -18.69 -4.98
N ILE A 105 -3.11 -18.15 -3.86
CA ILE A 105 -2.72 -16.74 -3.74
C ILE A 105 -1.20 -16.66 -3.65
N ARG A 106 -0.61 -15.92 -4.58
CA ARG A 106 0.82 -15.65 -4.67
C ARG A 106 1.09 -14.19 -4.31
N PRO A 107 2.32 -13.85 -3.86
CA PRO A 107 2.73 -12.46 -3.79
C PRO A 107 2.51 -11.73 -5.13
N ASN A 108 2.06 -10.47 -5.07
CA ASN A 108 1.69 -9.69 -6.25
C ASN A 108 0.63 -10.42 -7.12
N PRO A 109 -0.62 -10.51 -6.67
CA PRO A 109 -1.62 -11.39 -7.25
C PRO A 109 -1.82 -11.11 -8.75
N PRO A 110 -1.67 -12.14 -9.62
CA PRO A 110 -1.93 -11.97 -11.03
C PRO A 110 -3.43 -11.82 -11.30
N ALA A 111 -3.78 -11.12 -12.37
CA ALA A 111 -5.17 -10.92 -12.80
C ALA A 111 -5.93 -12.24 -12.91
N SER A 112 -5.28 -13.30 -13.43
CA SER A 112 -5.88 -14.64 -13.56
C SER A 112 -6.30 -15.25 -12.21
N ALA A 113 -5.54 -15.04 -11.13
CA ALA A 113 -5.93 -15.52 -9.80
C ALA A 113 -7.15 -14.77 -9.26
N VAL A 114 -7.23 -13.46 -9.49
CA VAL A 114 -8.39 -12.64 -9.12
C VAL A 114 -9.64 -13.09 -9.89
N GLU A 115 -9.50 -13.33 -11.19
CA GLU A 115 -10.60 -13.82 -12.05
C GLU A 115 -11.06 -15.21 -11.62
N ALA A 116 -10.13 -16.11 -11.27
CA ALA A 116 -10.43 -17.43 -10.74
C ALA A 116 -11.19 -17.35 -9.40
N ALA A 117 -10.78 -16.47 -8.49
CA ALA A 117 -11.49 -16.23 -7.22
C ALA A 117 -12.91 -15.71 -7.45
N ALA A 118 -13.10 -14.75 -8.37
CA ALA A 118 -14.42 -14.24 -8.71
C ALA A 118 -15.32 -15.27 -9.40
N ALA A 119 -14.75 -16.13 -10.25
CA ALA A 119 -15.46 -17.23 -10.88
C ALA A 119 -15.89 -18.30 -9.84
N LEU A 120 -14.99 -18.65 -8.92
CA LEU A 120 -15.27 -19.55 -7.81
C LEU A 120 -16.39 -19.02 -6.91
N TYR A 121 -16.31 -17.73 -6.54
CA TYR A 121 -17.35 -17.07 -5.75
C TYR A 121 -18.75 -17.24 -6.37
N ARG A 122 -18.86 -16.98 -7.68
CA ARG A 122 -20.16 -17.07 -8.40
C ARG A 122 -20.63 -18.52 -8.53
N ARG A 123 -19.74 -19.43 -8.91
CA ARG A 123 -20.06 -20.86 -9.13
C ARG A 123 -20.57 -21.52 -7.86
N GLU A 124 -19.96 -21.20 -6.72
CA GLU A 124 -20.29 -21.78 -5.43
C GLU A 124 -21.41 -21.04 -4.68
N GLY A 125 -21.96 -19.96 -5.26
CA GLY A 125 -23.02 -19.18 -4.64
C GLY A 125 -22.61 -18.50 -3.33
N CYS A 126 -21.36 -18.02 -3.24
CA CYS A 126 -20.91 -17.27 -2.07
C CYS A 126 -21.66 -15.95 -1.92
N ASP A 127 -21.81 -15.47 -0.69
CA ASP A 127 -22.54 -14.24 -0.34
C ASP A 127 -21.66 -13.15 0.31
N SER A 128 -20.44 -13.51 0.66
CA SER A 128 -19.48 -12.66 1.38
C SER A 128 -18.04 -13.08 1.09
N LEU A 129 -17.08 -12.30 1.57
CA LEU A 129 -15.65 -12.63 1.49
C LEU A 129 -14.99 -12.46 2.87
N VAL A 130 -14.03 -13.33 3.14
CA VAL A 130 -13.09 -13.21 4.26
C VAL A 130 -11.68 -13.29 3.70
N ALA A 131 -10.88 -12.25 3.87
CA ALA A 131 -9.49 -12.23 3.43
C ALA A 131 -8.56 -12.36 4.64
N VAL A 132 -7.75 -13.43 4.70
CA VAL A 132 -6.83 -13.68 5.80
C VAL A 132 -5.40 -13.74 5.26
N GLY A 133 -4.56 -12.80 5.65
CA GLY A 133 -3.17 -12.74 5.20
C GLY A 133 -2.61 -11.33 5.12
N GLY A 134 -1.51 -11.15 4.39
CA GLY A 134 -0.97 -9.84 4.06
C GLY A 134 -1.74 -9.15 2.92
N GLY A 135 -1.10 -8.21 2.22
CA GLY A 135 -1.73 -7.47 1.12
C GLY A 135 -2.31 -8.35 0.01
N SER A 136 -1.60 -9.40 -0.41
CA SER A 136 -2.02 -10.20 -1.58
C SER A 136 -3.36 -10.93 -1.43
N PRO A 137 -3.70 -11.61 -0.31
CA PRO A 137 -5.04 -12.14 -0.08
C PRO A 137 -6.12 -11.05 -0.05
N MET A 138 -5.82 -9.89 0.56
CA MET A 138 -6.77 -8.78 0.63
C MET A 138 -7.03 -8.17 -0.74
N ASP A 139 -5.98 -7.93 -1.52
CA ASP A 139 -6.09 -7.38 -2.87
C ASP A 139 -6.82 -8.34 -3.80
N THR A 140 -6.55 -9.66 -3.69
CA THR A 140 -7.29 -10.69 -4.42
C THR A 140 -8.79 -10.65 -4.07
N ALA A 141 -9.11 -10.61 -2.78
CA ALA A 141 -10.51 -10.58 -2.32
C ALA A 141 -11.24 -9.29 -2.75
N LYS A 142 -10.62 -8.12 -2.60
CA LYS A 142 -11.17 -6.84 -3.03
C LYS A 142 -11.42 -6.77 -4.53
N ALA A 143 -10.40 -7.16 -5.33
CA ALA A 143 -10.52 -7.13 -6.78
C ALA A 143 -11.53 -8.18 -7.29
N ALA A 144 -11.59 -9.37 -6.68
CA ALA A 144 -12.63 -10.37 -6.96
C ALA A 144 -14.03 -9.84 -6.61
N ALA A 145 -14.18 -9.16 -5.45
CA ALA A 145 -15.43 -8.52 -5.05
C ALA A 145 -15.86 -7.43 -6.05
N ALA A 146 -14.90 -6.66 -6.60
CA ALA A 146 -15.17 -5.67 -7.66
C ALA A 146 -15.72 -6.34 -8.93
N LEU A 147 -15.12 -7.45 -9.37
CA LEU A 147 -15.61 -8.25 -10.52
C LEU A 147 -16.99 -8.85 -10.24
N VAL A 148 -17.23 -9.33 -9.03
CA VAL A 148 -18.54 -9.85 -8.61
C VAL A 148 -19.61 -8.75 -8.66
N ALA A 149 -19.30 -7.56 -8.18
CA ALA A 149 -20.20 -6.40 -8.20
C ALA A 149 -20.43 -5.85 -9.62
N ARG A 150 -19.51 -6.13 -10.55
CA ARG A 150 -19.58 -5.68 -11.96
C ARG A 150 -19.48 -6.85 -12.94
N PRO A 151 -20.49 -7.75 -12.99
CA PRO A 151 -20.52 -8.80 -13.98
C PRO A 151 -20.50 -8.17 -15.40
N GLY A 152 -19.63 -8.67 -16.26
CA GLY A 152 -19.43 -8.13 -17.61
C GLY A 152 -18.35 -7.05 -17.73
N LYS A 153 -17.66 -6.67 -16.63
CA LYS A 153 -16.44 -5.86 -16.68
C LYS A 153 -15.21 -6.73 -16.48
N THR A 154 -14.12 -6.37 -17.14
CA THR A 154 -12.79 -6.96 -16.93
C THR A 154 -11.99 -6.15 -15.92
N LEU A 155 -10.94 -6.73 -15.34
CA LEU A 155 -10.05 -6.01 -14.42
C LEU A 155 -9.43 -4.76 -15.04
N PRO A 156 -8.91 -4.78 -16.28
CA PRO A 156 -8.42 -3.56 -16.93
C PRO A 156 -9.49 -2.46 -17.06
N GLN A 157 -10.75 -2.81 -17.28
CA GLN A 157 -11.85 -1.83 -17.32
C GLN A 157 -12.18 -1.24 -15.95
N LEU A 158 -11.85 -1.94 -14.87
CA LEU A 158 -12.01 -1.46 -13.49
C LEU A 158 -10.74 -0.80 -12.95
N ALA A 159 -9.60 -0.90 -13.65
CA ALA A 159 -8.35 -0.27 -13.25
C ALA A 159 -8.47 1.25 -13.16
N GLY A 160 -7.86 1.82 -12.12
CA GLY A 160 -7.92 3.25 -11.80
C GLY A 160 -8.97 3.59 -10.75
N LEU A 161 -9.34 4.86 -10.66
CA LEU A 161 -10.12 5.39 -9.55
C LEU A 161 -11.62 5.44 -9.86
N LEU A 162 -12.46 5.04 -8.88
CA LEU A 162 -13.93 5.15 -8.87
C LEU A 162 -14.62 4.53 -10.11
N LYS A 163 -14.16 3.36 -10.56
CA LYS A 163 -14.75 2.66 -11.71
C LYS A 163 -15.66 1.49 -11.31
N VAL A 164 -15.62 1.02 -10.09
CA VAL A 164 -16.52 -0.02 -9.58
C VAL A 164 -17.91 0.58 -9.33
N ARG A 165 -18.05 1.63 -8.52
CA ARG A 165 -19.28 2.40 -8.28
C ARG A 165 -20.51 1.53 -7.98
N ARG A 166 -20.30 0.40 -7.33
CA ARG A 166 -21.35 -0.53 -6.86
C ARG A 166 -20.90 -1.13 -5.55
N ARG A 167 -21.86 -1.37 -4.66
CA ARG A 167 -21.61 -2.06 -3.40
C ARG A 167 -21.06 -3.46 -3.70
N ILE A 168 -19.95 -3.80 -3.08
CA ILE A 168 -19.38 -5.15 -3.10
C ILE A 168 -20.07 -6.02 -2.06
N PRO A 169 -19.99 -7.36 -2.14
CA PRO A 169 -20.36 -8.24 -1.05
C PRO A 169 -19.62 -7.87 0.25
N PRO A 170 -20.20 -8.14 1.43
CA PRO A 170 -19.51 -7.91 2.69
C PRO A 170 -18.12 -8.57 2.70
N LEU A 171 -17.12 -7.80 3.08
CA LEU A 171 -15.72 -8.25 3.16
C LEU A 171 -15.21 -8.03 4.58
N ILE A 172 -14.73 -9.12 5.21
CA ILE A 172 -13.97 -9.07 6.46
C ILE A 172 -12.49 -9.23 6.09
N ALA A 173 -11.64 -8.32 6.56
CA ALA A 173 -10.20 -8.36 6.34
C ALA A 173 -9.48 -8.69 7.66
N VAL A 174 -8.60 -9.68 7.61
CA VAL A 174 -7.81 -10.16 8.75
C VAL A 174 -6.34 -10.09 8.38
N PRO A 175 -5.63 -9.00 8.67
CA PRO A 175 -4.22 -8.86 8.37
C PRO A 175 -3.37 -9.82 9.20
N THR A 176 -2.37 -10.45 8.57
CA THR A 176 -1.35 -11.26 9.24
C THR A 176 0.05 -10.66 9.08
N THR A 177 0.14 -9.44 8.58
CA THR A 177 1.33 -8.59 8.50
C THR A 177 0.98 -7.18 8.92
N ALA A 178 1.90 -6.49 9.57
CA ALA A 178 1.75 -5.11 9.99
C ALA A 178 2.53 -4.19 9.02
N GLY A 179 1.94 -3.90 7.87
CA GLY A 179 2.66 -3.13 6.83
C GLY A 179 1.74 -2.42 5.84
N THR A 180 1.03 -3.19 5.04
CA THR A 180 0.27 -2.68 3.90
C THR A 180 -0.97 -1.85 4.26
N GLY A 181 -1.55 -2.05 5.46
CA GLY A 181 -2.81 -1.41 5.84
C GLY A 181 -3.98 -1.69 4.88
N SER A 182 -3.87 -2.75 4.05
CA SER A 182 -4.87 -3.04 3.00
C SER A 182 -6.26 -3.29 3.58
N GLU A 183 -6.38 -3.66 4.84
CA GLU A 183 -7.64 -3.81 5.57
C GLU A 183 -8.45 -2.52 5.69
N THR A 184 -7.85 -1.36 5.41
CA THR A 184 -8.51 -0.04 5.49
C THR A 184 -8.58 0.68 4.15
N THR A 185 -7.88 0.21 3.13
CA THR A 185 -7.70 0.96 1.88
C THR A 185 -8.82 0.76 0.86
N ILE A 186 -8.96 1.77 -0.02
CA ILE A 186 -9.84 1.73 -1.19
C ILE A 186 -9.25 0.92 -2.36
N ALA A 187 -7.97 0.53 -2.27
CA ALA A 187 -7.23 -0.03 -3.38
C ALA A 187 -7.05 -1.54 -3.29
N ALA A 188 -6.98 -2.19 -4.44
CA ALA A 188 -6.49 -3.53 -4.65
C ALA A 188 -5.49 -3.50 -5.80
N VAL A 189 -4.24 -3.91 -5.55
CA VAL A 189 -3.18 -3.93 -6.56
C VAL A 189 -3.13 -5.30 -7.22
N VAL A 190 -3.18 -5.30 -8.55
CA VAL A 190 -3.21 -6.51 -9.38
C VAL A 190 -2.07 -6.45 -10.38
N THR A 191 -1.46 -7.59 -10.67
CA THR A 191 -0.41 -7.71 -11.68
C THR A 191 -1.00 -8.19 -12.99
N GLY A 192 -0.84 -7.38 -14.04
CA GLY A 192 -1.25 -7.71 -15.39
C GLY A 192 -0.37 -8.78 -16.04
N PRO A 193 -0.77 -9.31 -17.21
CA PRO A 193 -0.01 -10.32 -17.95
C PRO A 193 1.34 -9.81 -18.48
N ASP A 194 1.50 -8.50 -18.59
CA ASP A 194 2.73 -7.78 -18.95
C ASP A 194 3.65 -7.47 -17.77
N HIS A 195 3.34 -8.04 -16.58
CA HIS A 195 4.00 -7.76 -15.30
C HIS A 195 3.83 -6.31 -14.81
N HIS A 196 3.06 -5.48 -15.49
CA HIS A 196 2.71 -4.15 -15.01
C HIS A 196 1.65 -4.24 -13.91
N LYS A 197 1.90 -3.55 -12.79
CA LYS A 197 0.95 -3.46 -11.68
C LYS A 197 -0.03 -2.31 -11.93
N TYR A 198 -1.29 -2.56 -11.65
CA TYR A 198 -2.31 -1.51 -11.64
C TYR A 198 -3.24 -1.68 -10.45
N ALA A 199 -3.79 -0.58 -9.98
CA ALA A 199 -4.73 -0.59 -8.88
C ALA A 199 -6.18 -0.48 -9.37
N VAL A 200 -7.07 -1.27 -8.76
CA VAL A 200 -8.52 -1.03 -8.78
C VAL A 200 -8.83 -0.29 -7.49
N SER A 201 -9.29 0.96 -7.59
CA SER A 201 -9.46 1.83 -6.42
C SER A 201 -10.86 2.43 -6.39
N ASP A 202 -11.63 2.10 -5.35
CA ASP A 202 -12.98 2.61 -5.17
C ASP A 202 -13.39 2.54 -3.69
N LEU A 203 -14.14 3.52 -3.20
CA LEU A 203 -14.61 3.58 -1.81
C LEU A 203 -15.39 2.32 -1.38
N CYS A 204 -16.06 1.68 -2.33
CA CYS A 204 -16.79 0.44 -2.05
C CYS A 204 -15.88 -0.75 -1.70
N LEU A 205 -14.56 -0.68 -2.02
CA LEU A 205 -13.58 -1.73 -1.71
C LEU A 205 -13.07 -1.69 -0.27
N ILE A 206 -13.33 -0.62 0.47
CA ILE A 206 -13.03 -0.60 1.91
C ILE A 206 -13.76 -1.78 2.57
N PRO A 207 -13.06 -2.68 3.29
CA PRO A 207 -13.71 -3.78 4.00
C PRO A 207 -14.79 -3.31 4.95
N ARG A 208 -15.75 -4.16 5.23
CA ARG A 208 -16.78 -3.86 6.24
C ARG A 208 -16.20 -3.91 7.64
N CYS A 209 -15.32 -4.89 7.89
CA CYS A 209 -14.65 -5.08 9.17
C CYS A 209 -13.19 -5.44 8.96
N ALA A 210 -12.33 -4.94 9.85
CA ALA A 210 -10.94 -5.35 10.03
C ALA A 210 -10.77 -6.05 11.38
N VAL A 211 -10.22 -7.27 11.37
CA VAL A 211 -9.95 -8.05 12.58
C VAL A 211 -8.45 -8.04 12.81
N LEU A 212 -8.01 -7.35 13.85
CA LEU A 212 -6.61 -7.08 14.16
C LEU A 212 -6.13 -8.01 15.29
N ASP A 213 -5.78 -9.24 14.92
CA ASP A 213 -5.29 -10.27 15.85
C ASP A 213 -3.76 -10.36 15.83
N PRO A 214 -3.05 -9.89 16.87
CA PRO A 214 -1.59 -9.90 16.91
C PRO A 214 -1.02 -11.31 16.90
N LEU A 215 -1.76 -12.32 17.38
CA LEU A 215 -1.29 -13.71 17.40
C LEU A 215 -1.01 -14.25 15.99
N LEU A 216 -1.67 -13.73 14.97
CA LEU A 216 -1.41 -14.09 13.58
C LEU A 216 -0.09 -13.54 13.02
N THR A 217 0.56 -12.64 13.76
CA THR A 217 1.81 -12.01 13.36
C THR A 217 3.03 -12.52 14.13
N VAL A 218 2.86 -13.24 15.24
CA VAL A 218 3.97 -13.72 16.09
C VAL A 218 4.89 -14.70 15.38
N SER A 219 4.37 -15.46 14.41
CA SER A 219 5.15 -16.41 13.61
C SER A 219 5.88 -15.79 12.41
N LEU A 220 5.79 -14.48 12.24
CA LEU A 220 6.49 -13.80 11.14
C LEU A 220 8.00 -13.79 11.41
N PRO A 221 8.83 -14.12 10.40
CA PRO A 221 10.27 -13.96 10.51
C PRO A 221 10.66 -12.50 10.82
N PRO A 222 11.75 -12.27 11.56
CA PRO A 222 12.25 -10.91 11.84
C PRO A 222 12.41 -10.05 10.59
N GLN A 223 12.97 -10.61 9.52
CA GLN A 223 13.12 -9.89 8.24
C GLN A 223 11.77 -9.43 7.65
N THR A 224 10.76 -10.32 7.66
CA THR A 224 9.42 -9.95 7.16
C THR A 224 8.78 -8.88 8.05
N THR A 225 8.99 -8.97 9.38
CA THR A 225 8.53 -7.95 10.32
C THR A 225 9.19 -6.60 10.05
N ALA A 226 10.51 -6.58 9.83
CA ALA A 226 11.28 -5.39 9.49
C ALA A 226 10.80 -4.77 8.18
N GLU A 227 10.73 -5.55 7.11
CA GLU A 227 10.31 -5.06 5.79
C GLU A 227 8.89 -4.50 5.82
N THR A 228 7.95 -5.19 6.48
CA THR A 228 6.56 -4.70 6.54
C THR A 228 6.40 -3.51 7.49
N GLY A 229 7.13 -3.47 8.61
CA GLY A 229 7.11 -2.32 9.50
C GLY A 229 7.70 -1.06 8.86
N MET A 230 8.77 -1.20 8.07
CA MET A 230 9.35 -0.11 7.30
C MET A 230 8.46 0.33 6.14
N ASP A 231 7.68 -0.59 5.55
CA ASP A 231 6.61 -0.29 4.61
C ASP A 231 5.53 0.60 5.24
N ALA A 232 5.07 0.23 6.44
CA ALA A 232 4.13 1.05 7.21
C ALA A 232 4.72 2.43 7.54
N LEU A 233 6.00 2.51 7.94
CA LEU A 233 6.67 3.79 8.18
C LEU A 233 6.70 4.65 6.92
N THR A 234 7.02 4.04 5.77
CA THR A 234 7.04 4.74 4.48
C THR A 234 5.67 5.29 4.13
N HIS A 235 4.62 4.49 4.26
CA HIS A 235 3.24 4.93 4.05
C HIS A 235 2.87 6.12 4.96
N ALA A 236 3.21 6.03 6.27
CA ALA A 236 2.92 7.09 7.23
C ALA A 236 3.63 8.40 6.84
N VAL A 237 4.92 8.32 6.52
CA VAL A 237 5.72 9.50 6.15
C VAL A 237 5.24 10.12 4.84
N GLU A 238 5.00 9.31 3.80
CA GLU A 238 4.50 9.84 2.52
C GLU A 238 3.10 10.44 2.64
N ALA A 239 2.19 9.78 3.37
CA ALA A 239 0.87 10.33 3.66
C ALA A 239 0.95 11.65 4.41
N TYR A 240 1.84 11.73 5.41
CA TYR A 240 2.08 12.96 6.16
C TYR A 240 2.69 14.07 5.31
N LEU A 241 3.63 13.76 4.42
CA LEU A 241 4.27 14.72 3.50
C LEU A 241 3.38 15.17 2.35
N SER A 242 2.29 14.51 2.08
CA SER A 242 1.31 14.87 1.05
C SER A 242 0.82 16.31 1.19
N ARG A 243 0.61 17.04 0.07
CA ARG A 243 0.38 18.49 0.11
C ARG A 243 -1.08 18.91 0.16
N PHE A 244 -1.97 18.26 -0.59
CA PHE A 244 -3.34 18.75 -0.81
C PHE A 244 -4.42 17.81 -0.29
N TYR A 245 -4.11 16.53 -0.10
CA TYR A 245 -5.08 15.50 0.25
C TYR A 245 -5.24 15.28 1.76
N PRO A 246 -4.23 15.50 2.61
CA PRO A 246 -4.36 15.25 4.04
C PRO A 246 -5.43 16.07 4.73
N THR A 247 -5.99 15.49 5.76
CA THR A 247 -6.87 16.13 6.73
C THR A 247 -6.18 16.15 8.10
N ARG A 248 -6.79 16.82 9.07
CA ARG A 248 -6.30 16.78 10.46
C ARG A 248 -6.26 15.34 10.97
N GLU A 249 -7.29 14.55 10.65
CA GLU A 249 -7.38 13.14 11.04
C GLU A 249 -6.28 12.28 10.42
N THR A 250 -6.08 12.36 9.10
CA THR A 250 -5.02 11.58 8.44
C THR A 250 -3.62 11.97 8.89
N ASN A 251 -3.36 13.25 9.17
CA ASN A 251 -2.09 13.69 9.75
C ASN A 251 -1.88 13.10 11.15
N ARG A 252 -2.91 13.14 12.02
CA ARG A 252 -2.85 12.56 13.37
C ARG A 252 -2.56 11.06 13.31
N LEU A 253 -3.29 10.31 12.46
CA LEU A 253 -3.07 8.88 12.29
C LEU A 253 -1.64 8.56 11.80
N ALA A 254 -1.12 9.35 10.87
CA ALA A 254 0.25 9.19 10.38
C ALA A 254 1.30 9.51 11.46
N GLU A 255 1.11 10.60 12.23
CA GLU A 255 2.00 10.98 13.34
C GLU A 255 2.02 9.91 14.42
N GLU A 256 0.85 9.43 14.86
CA GLU A 256 0.73 8.35 15.87
C GLU A 256 1.40 7.06 15.39
N ALA A 257 1.20 6.69 14.12
CA ALA A 257 1.81 5.50 13.56
C ALA A 257 3.34 5.62 13.48
N VAL A 258 3.89 6.78 13.08
CA VAL A 258 5.34 7.01 13.10
C VAL A 258 5.90 6.81 14.50
N VAL A 259 5.30 7.43 15.52
CA VAL A 259 5.74 7.27 16.91
C VAL A 259 5.70 5.80 17.34
N THR A 260 4.60 5.11 17.08
CA THR A 260 4.44 3.70 17.44
C THR A 260 5.49 2.82 16.76
N ILE A 261 5.73 3.01 15.46
CA ILE A 261 6.70 2.21 14.71
C ILE A 261 8.12 2.44 15.26
N PHE A 262 8.51 3.70 15.50
CA PHE A 262 9.81 4.01 16.09
C PHE A 262 10.02 3.37 17.47
N GLN A 263 8.96 3.26 18.26
CA GLN A 263 9.02 2.68 19.62
C GLN A 263 9.00 1.15 19.64
N THR A 264 8.44 0.50 18.61
CA THR A 264 8.07 -0.92 18.72
C THR A 264 8.66 -1.84 17.66
N LEU A 265 9.07 -1.31 16.48
CA LEU A 265 9.48 -2.16 15.36
C LEU A 265 10.71 -3.02 15.68
N GLU A 266 11.76 -2.43 16.25
CA GLU A 266 12.97 -3.16 16.63
C GLU A 266 12.65 -4.26 17.66
N ARG A 267 11.82 -3.93 18.67
CA ARG A 267 11.37 -4.89 19.68
C ARG A 267 10.58 -6.05 19.06
N ALA A 268 9.67 -5.76 18.13
CA ALA A 268 8.91 -6.81 17.44
C ALA A 268 9.77 -7.67 16.50
N CYS A 269 10.89 -7.17 16.01
CA CYS A 269 11.85 -7.95 15.22
C CYS A 269 12.73 -8.84 16.09
N THR A 270 13.19 -8.34 17.24
CA THR A 270 14.09 -9.06 18.14
C THR A 270 13.36 -10.01 19.10
N HIS A 271 12.12 -9.67 19.47
CA HIS A 271 11.26 -10.44 20.36
C HIS A 271 9.92 -10.68 19.63
N GLY A 272 9.96 -11.58 18.65
CA GLY A 272 8.83 -11.84 17.76
C GLY A 272 7.55 -12.32 18.45
N GLU A 273 7.68 -12.91 19.62
CA GLU A 273 6.60 -13.39 20.50
C GLU A 273 5.95 -12.29 21.36
N ASP A 274 6.50 -11.07 21.39
CA ASP A 274 5.95 -9.94 22.14
C ASP A 274 4.61 -9.48 21.52
N VAL A 275 3.51 -9.99 22.08
CA VAL A 275 2.15 -9.75 21.60
C VAL A 275 1.78 -8.28 21.66
N ASP A 276 2.27 -7.52 22.65
CA ASP A 276 1.98 -6.11 22.79
C ASP A 276 2.67 -5.28 21.68
N ALA A 277 3.94 -5.60 21.39
CA ALA A 277 4.64 -4.98 20.26
C ALA A 277 3.98 -5.34 18.91
N ARG A 278 3.56 -6.58 18.73
CA ARG A 278 2.82 -7.04 17.55
C ARG A 278 1.47 -6.32 17.40
N GLN A 279 0.71 -6.17 18.49
CA GLN A 279 -0.55 -5.44 18.48
C GLN A 279 -0.35 -3.95 18.15
N ALA A 280 0.66 -3.32 18.72
CA ALA A 280 0.99 -1.93 18.46
C ALA A 280 1.32 -1.71 16.97
N LEU A 281 2.17 -2.55 16.38
CA LEU A 281 2.50 -2.48 14.96
C LEU A 281 1.29 -2.75 14.05
N LEU A 282 0.45 -3.72 14.40
CA LEU A 282 -0.74 -4.03 13.62
C LEU A 282 -1.74 -2.87 13.65
N THR A 283 -1.88 -2.22 14.81
CA THR A 283 -2.70 -1.00 14.95
C THR A 283 -2.10 0.17 14.17
N ALA A 284 -0.78 0.36 14.22
CA ALA A 284 -0.10 1.38 13.43
C ALA A 284 -0.30 1.15 11.92
N SER A 285 -0.19 -0.09 11.43
CA SER A 285 -0.46 -0.45 10.04
C SER A 285 -1.90 -0.11 9.63
N TYR A 286 -2.88 -0.40 10.48
CA TYR A 286 -4.29 -0.01 10.26
C TYR A 286 -4.43 1.52 10.16
N GLN A 287 -3.84 2.27 11.10
CA GLN A 287 -3.87 3.74 11.11
C GLN A 287 -3.23 4.32 9.84
N VAL A 288 -2.10 3.74 9.44
CA VAL A 288 -1.39 4.14 8.22
C VAL A 288 -2.24 3.88 6.97
N GLY A 289 -2.87 2.71 6.89
CA GLY A 289 -3.78 2.40 5.79
C GLY A 289 -4.93 3.39 5.68
N ALA A 290 -5.51 3.77 6.82
CA ALA A 290 -6.54 4.81 6.90
C ALA A 290 -6.00 6.20 6.49
N ALA A 291 -4.75 6.52 6.82
CA ALA A 291 -4.13 7.79 6.46
C ALA A 291 -3.84 7.87 4.95
N PHE A 292 -3.06 6.92 4.40
CA PHE A 292 -2.60 7.03 3.01
C PHE A 292 -3.68 6.72 1.97
N THR A 293 -4.68 5.92 2.31
CA THR A 293 -5.79 5.68 1.36
C THR A 293 -6.47 6.98 0.93
N ARG A 294 -6.41 8.01 1.76
CA ARG A 294 -6.94 9.35 1.50
C ARG A 294 -5.84 10.36 1.12
N ALA A 295 -4.69 10.30 1.81
CA ALA A 295 -3.59 11.24 1.60
C ALA A 295 -2.70 10.87 0.42
N SER A 296 -2.82 9.66 -0.12
CA SER A 296 -1.97 9.08 -1.16
C SER A 296 -0.57 8.69 -0.66
N VAL A 297 0.14 7.95 -1.48
CA VAL A 297 1.57 7.64 -1.38
C VAL A 297 2.38 8.63 -2.24
N GLY A 298 3.67 8.43 -2.39
CA GLY A 298 4.54 9.38 -3.07
C GLY A 298 5.60 8.75 -3.97
N ASN A 299 6.73 9.46 -4.13
CA ASN A 299 7.81 9.07 -5.04
C ASN A 299 8.55 7.80 -4.59
N VAL A 300 8.53 7.46 -3.29
CA VAL A 300 9.10 6.21 -2.78
C VAL A 300 8.35 5.03 -3.40
N HIS A 301 7.03 5.02 -3.26
CA HIS A 301 6.18 3.97 -3.83
C HIS A 301 6.24 3.91 -5.35
N ALA A 302 6.29 5.06 -6.03
CA ALA A 302 6.41 5.11 -7.48
C ALA A 302 7.66 4.38 -8.00
N ILE A 303 8.79 4.50 -7.29
CA ILE A 303 10.02 3.75 -7.64
C ILE A 303 9.93 2.30 -7.17
N ALA A 304 9.45 2.04 -5.95
CA ALA A 304 9.35 0.70 -5.38
C ALA A 304 8.51 -0.25 -6.25
N HIS A 305 7.44 0.25 -6.84
CA HIS A 305 6.60 -0.53 -7.76
C HIS A 305 7.37 -0.96 -9.02
N THR A 306 8.30 -0.13 -9.52
CA THR A 306 9.14 -0.50 -10.67
C THR A 306 10.14 -1.59 -10.31
N LEU A 307 10.73 -1.54 -9.11
CA LEU A 307 11.62 -2.58 -8.58
C LEU A 307 10.89 -3.90 -8.39
N GLY A 308 9.71 -3.86 -7.82
CA GLY A 308 8.86 -5.05 -7.66
C GLY A 308 8.44 -5.65 -8.99
N GLY A 309 8.08 -4.83 -9.98
CA GLY A 309 7.66 -5.28 -11.31
C GLY A 309 8.78 -5.87 -12.16
N LEU A 310 9.96 -5.23 -12.17
CA LEU A 310 11.08 -5.62 -13.04
C LEU A 310 11.96 -6.71 -12.44
N TYR A 311 12.20 -6.66 -11.14
CA TYR A 311 13.20 -7.48 -10.48
C TYR A 311 12.64 -8.38 -9.38
N GLY A 312 11.34 -8.29 -9.08
CA GLY A 312 10.73 -9.06 -8.01
C GLY A 312 11.17 -8.67 -6.61
N VAL A 313 11.75 -7.48 -6.43
CA VAL A 313 12.15 -6.96 -5.11
C VAL A 313 10.93 -6.86 -4.20
N GLY A 314 11.08 -7.30 -2.96
CA GLY A 314 10.03 -7.18 -1.94
C GLY A 314 9.57 -5.74 -1.75
N HIS A 315 8.27 -5.50 -1.70
CA HIS A 315 7.70 -4.15 -1.67
C HIS A 315 8.19 -3.34 -0.46
N GLY A 316 8.09 -3.93 0.74
CA GLY A 316 8.56 -3.26 1.96
C GLY A 316 10.07 -3.02 1.98
N LEU A 317 10.85 -3.98 1.45
CA LEU A 317 12.30 -3.81 1.28
C LEU A 317 12.63 -2.62 0.35
N ALA A 318 11.94 -2.54 -0.80
CA ALA A 318 12.13 -1.44 -1.73
C ALA A 318 11.82 -0.09 -1.10
N ASN A 319 10.71 0.00 -0.37
CA ASN A 319 10.30 1.22 0.34
C ASN A 319 11.28 1.62 1.43
N ALA A 320 11.78 0.65 2.23
CA ALA A 320 12.75 0.90 3.30
C ALA A 320 14.07 1.50 2.80
N VAL A 321 14.59 0.97 1.69
CA VAL A 321 15.85 1.46 1.06
C VAL A 321 15.66 2.84 0.44
N LEU A 322 14.53 3.06 -0.24
CA LEU A 322 14.27 4.30 -0.98
C LEU A 322 13.88 5.47 -0.08
N LEU A 323 13.21 5.21 1.05
CA LEU A 323 12.65 6.26 1.90
C LEU A 323 13.69 7.33 2.29
N PRO A 324 14.81 7.00 2.95
CA PRO A 324 15.76 8.02 3.38
C PRO A 324 16.39 8.79 2.20
N VAL A 325 16.58 8.14 1.05
CA VAL A 325 17.14 8.75 -0.16
C VAL A 325 16.19 9.80 -0.73
N ILE A 326 14.90 9.46 -0.85
CA ILE A 326 13.86 10.37 -1.33
C ILE A 326 13.65 11.54 -0.37
N LEU A 327 13.66 11.29 0.95
CA LEU A 327 13.51 12.36 1.93
C LEU A 327 14.66 13.37 1.88
N ARG A 328 15.90 12.91 1.69
CA ARG A 328 17.06 13.79 1.46
C ARG A 328 16.92 14.58 0.17
N ASP A 329 16.49 13.94 -0.92
CA ASP A 329 16.31 14.60 -2.21
C ASP A 329 15.16 15.65 -2.20
N TYR A 330 14.16 15.51 -1.34
CA TYR A 330 13.13 16.54 -1.14
C TYR A 330 13.69 17.82 -0.52
N GLY A 331 14.75 17.74 0.29
CA GLY A 331 15.43 18.87 0.90
C GLY A 331 14.46 19.81 1.64
N THR A 332 14.65 21.11 1.45
CA THR A 332 13.87 22.15 2.13
C THR A 332 12.35 22.03 1.95
N ALA A 333 11.88 21.39 0.88
CA ALA A 333 10.46 21.18 0.63
C ALA A 333 9.79 20.26 1.69
N ALA A 334 10.57 19.44 2.39
CA ALA A 334 10.08 18.50 3.40
C ALA A 334 10.51 18.90 4.84
N HIS A 335 11.50 19.80 5.02
CA HIS A 335 12.15 20.06 6.32
C HIS A 335 11.15 20.35 7.43
N ARG A 336 10.20 21.26 7.22
CA ARG A 336 9.21 21.64 8.24
C ARG A 336 8.41 20.44 8.76
N ARG A 337 7.94 19.56 7.84
CA ARG A 337 7.12 18.39 8.22
C ARG A 337 7.97 17.30 8.83
N LEU A 338 9.16 17.04 8.30
CA LEU A 338 10.10 16.09 8.89
C LEU A 338 10.61 16.53 10.26
N SER A 339 10.86 17.84 10.45
CA SER A 339 11.19 18.41 11.76
C SER A 339 10.11 18.10 12.80
N ARG A 340 8.82 18.19 12.43
CA ARG A 340 7.73 17.81 13.32
C ARG A 340 7.73 16.32 13.66
N LEU A 341 7.98 15.44 12.70
CA LEU A 341 8.11 14.02 12.97
C LEU A 341 9.31 13.71 13.88
N ALA A 342 10.43 14.40 13.68
CA ALA A 342 11.60 14.30 14.56
C ALA A 342 11.24 14.62 16.01
N GLU A 343 10.56 15.75 16.25
CA GLU A 343 10.10 16.15 17.59
C GLU A 343 9.22 15.08 18.23
N LEU A 344 8.28 14.51 17.48
CA LEU A 344 7.36 13.49 17.98
C LEU A 344 8.07 12.19 18.41
N VAL A 345 9.18 11.83 17.75
CA VAL A 345 9.98 10.65 18.11
C VAL A 345 11.15 10.98 19.05
N GLY A 346 11.18 12.20 19.61
CA GLY A 346 12.16 12.61 20.63
C GLY A 346 13.52 13.01 20.07
N LEU A 347 13.64 13.30 18.77
CA LEU A 347 14.89 13.78 18.17
C LEU A 347 15.00 15.30 18.25
N SER A 348 16.20 15.80 18.54
CA SER A 348 16.50 17.22 18.71
C SER A 348 17.35 17.78 17.58
N GLY A 349 17.42 19.12 17.50
CA GLY A 349 18.28 19.87 16.56
C GLY A 349 17.92 21.34 16.61
N ASP A 350 18.91 22.21 16.40
CA ASP A 350 18.77 23.67 16.58
C ASP A 350 17.90 24.34 15.49
N THR A 351 17.74 23.70 14.36
CA THR A 351 16.95 24.22 13.23
C THR A 351 15.99 23.17 12.69
N GLU A 352 14.97 23.61 11.93
CA GLU A 352 14.10 22.67 11.20
C GLU A 352 14.90 21.71 10.29
N ALA A 353 15.93 22.22 9.62
CA ALA A 353 16.80 21.41 8.77
C ALA A 353 17.59 20.36 9.58
N ALA A 354 18.12 20.77 10.75
CA ALA A 354 18.85 19.85 11.63
C ALA A 354 17.94 18.71 12.14
N ARG A 355 16.73 19.05 12.62
CA ARG A 355 15.75 18.05 13.05
C ARG A 355 15.28 17.15 11.91
N ALA A 356 15.03 17.72 10.72
CA ALA A 356 14.66 16.93 9.54
C ALA A 356 15.75 15.91 9.15
N ASN A 357 17.02 16.33 9.18
CA ASN A 357 18.15 15.42 8.93
C ASN A 357 18.28 14.36 10.03
N ALA A 358 18.11 14.74 11.30
CA ALA A 358 18.11 13.79 12.41
C ALA A 358 17.03 12.69 12.23
N PHE A 359 15.84 13.05 11.74
CA PHE A 359 14.80 12.07 11.43
C PHE A 359 15.20 11.11 10.31
N ILE A 360 15.81 11.64 9.23
CA ILE A 360 16.29 10.81 8.12
C ILE A 360 17.43 9.89 8.58
N ASP A 361 18.34 10.39 9.40
CA ASP A 361 19.46 9.61 9.95
C ASP A 361 18.95 8.53 10.92
N ALA A 362 17.89 8.80 11.69
CA ALA A 362 17.24 7.80 12.54
C ALA A 362 16.58 6.68 11.71
N ILE A 363 15.99 6.99 10.55
CA ILE A 363 15.49 5.96 9.61
C ILE A 363 16.64 5.10 9.08
N LEU A 364 17.78 5.70 8.72
CA LEU A 364 18.96 4.95 8.27
C LEU A 364 19.54 4.06 9.38
N ALA A 365 19.59 4.56 10.61
CA ALA A 365 20.03 3.77 11.77
C ALA A 365 19.08 2.60 12.02
N MET A 366 17.76 2.82 11.92
CA MET A 366 16.75 1.77 12.04
C MET A 366 16.93 0.72 10.93
N ASN A 367 17.11 1.13 9.66
CA ASN A 367 17.38 0.21 8.55
C ASN A 367 18.61 -0.65 8.83
N ALA A 368 19.70 -0.03 9.30
CA ALA A 368 20.94 -0.75 9.63
C ALA A 368 20.73 -1.77 10.78
N CYS A 369 20.02 -1.38 11.84
CA CYS A 369 19.67 -2.25 12.96
C CYS A 369 18.82 -3.46 12.51
N LEU A 370 17.91 -3.23 11.57
CA LEU A 370 17.02 -4.25 11.02
C LEU A 370 17.64 -5.11 9.90
N GLY A 371 18.90 -4.86 9.54
CA GLY A 371 19.59 -5.60 8.48
C GLY A 371 19.10 -5.29 7.07
N ILE A 372 18.48 -4.13 6.87
CA ILE A 372 18.03 -3.66 5.54
C ILE A 372 19.22 -3.10 4.77
N PRO A 373 19.47 -3.54 3.52
CA PRO A 373 20.60 -3.07 2.72
C PRO A 373 20.44 -1.59 2.34
N THR A 374 21.56 -0.99 1.94
CA THR A 374 21.61 0.42 1.50
C THR A 374 21.28 0.60 0.02
N GLY A 375 21.17 -0.48 -0.74
CA GLY A 375 20.90 -0.44 -2.19
C GLY A 375 20.65 -1.83 -2.78
N PHE A 376 20.61 -1.88 -4.11
CA PHE A 376 20.25 -3.07 -4.89
C PHE A 376 21.27 -3.37 -5.97
N THR A 377 21.79 -4.58 -6.00
CA THR A 377 22.68 -5.10 -7.04
C THR A 377 21.95 -5.53 -8.32
N CYS A 378 20.63 -5.69 -8.26
CA CYS A 378 19.83 -6.16 -9.41
C CYS A 378 19.51 -5.07 -10.43
N ILE A 379 19.66 -3.79 -10.08
CA ILE A 379 19.29 -2.67 -10.97
C ILE A 379 20.31 -2.56 -12.10
N ARG A 380 19.82 -2.52 -13.33
CA ARG A 380 20.67 -2.37 -14.52
C ARG A 380 20.54 -0.95 -15.08
N GLU A 381 21.64 -0.34 -15.47
CA GLU A 381 21.67 1.02 -16.06
C GLU A 381 20.74 1.13 -17.28
N ALA A 382 20.67 0.08 -18.10
CA ALA A 382 19.79 0.02 -19.28
C ALA A 382 18.30 0.10 -18.96
N ASP A 383 17.89 -0.27 -17.74
CA ASP A 383 16.48 -0.24 -17.31
C ASP A 383 16.06 1.10 -16.71
N LEU A 384 17.00 1.97 -16.35
CA LEU A 384 16.68 3.27 -15.70
C LEU A 384 15.69 4.14 -16.50
N PRO A 385 15.79 4.27 -17.84
CA PRO A 385 14.82 5.06 -18.60
C PRO A 385 13.39 4.50 -18.49
N ARG A 386 13.24 3.16 -18.48
CA ARG A 386 11.97 2.48 -18.34
C ARG A 386 11.40 2.64 -16.92
N MET A 387 12.23 2.41 -15.89
CA MET A 387 11.85 2.62 -14.50
C MET A 387 11.37 4.05 -14.25
N ALA A 388 12.16 5.03 -14.72
CA ALA A 388 11.81 6.44 -14.57
C ALA A 388 10.53 6.83 -15.33
N ALA A 389 10.28 6.22 -16.49
CA ALA A 389 9.05 6.44 -17.24
C ALA A 389 7.84 5.89 -16.49
N TRP A 390 7.93 4.69 -15.94
CA TRP A 390 6.86 4.07 -15.15
C TRP A 390 6.59 4.84 -13.85
N ALA A 391 7.64 5.16 -13.09
CA ALA A 391 7.51 5.95 -11.87
C ALA A 391 6.90 7.34 -12.12
N ALA A 392 7.31 8.02 -13.19
CA ALA A 392 6.77 9.32 -13.56
C ALA A 392 5.30 9.24 -14.01
N ALA A 393 4.92 8.19 -14.74
CA ALA A 393 3.54 7.97 -15.19
C ALA A 393 2.61 7.65 -14.02
N GLU A 394 3.09 6.93 -13.01
CA GLU A 394 2.34 6.62 -11.81
C GLU A 394 2.18 7.86 -10.89
N ALA A 395 3.30 8.56 -10.63
CA ALA A 395 3.30 9.67 -9.70
C ALA A 395 2.56 10.91 -10.23
N ASN A 396 2.66 11.20 -11.52
CA ASN A 396 2.18 12.46 -12.08
C ASN A 396 0.91 12.30 -12.93
N PRO A 397 -0.09 13.15 -12.73
CA PRO A 397 -0.21 14.25 -11.76
C PRO A 397 -0.74 13.81 -10.38
N THR A 398 -0.92 12.51 -10.15
CA THR A 398 -1.79 11.93 -9.12
C THR A 398 -1.25 12.10 -7.70
N TYR A 399 0.06 11.90 -7.50
CA TYR A 399 0.67 11.93 -6.17
C TYR A 399 1.00 13.35 -5.72
N PRO A 400 0.45 13.80 -4.58
CA PRO A 400 0.61 15.16 -4.09
C PRO A 400 1.91 15.35 -3.31
N VAL A 401 3.01 14.94 -3.89
CA VAL A 401 4.36 14.93 -3.30
C VAL A 401 4.92 16.32 -3.00
N PRO A 402 5.86 16.48 -2.06
CA PRO A 402 6.55 17.74 -1.80
C PRO A 402 7.22 18.29 -3.06
N VAL A 403 7.92 17.45 -3.80
CA VAL A 403 8.64 17.79 -5.03
C VAL A 403 8.18 16.86 -6.15
N ILE A 404 7.66 17.45 -7.23
CA ILE A 404 7.31 16.71 -8.44
C ILE A 404 8.60 16.29 -9.14
N TYR A 405 8.72 15.00 -9.46
CA TYR A 405 9.87 14.46 -10.20
C TYR A 405 9.55 14.33 -11.67
N ASP A 406 10.47 14.80 -12.49
CA ASP A 406 10.57 14.42 -13.89
C ASP A 406 11.35 13.10 -14.05
N ARG A 407 11.40 12.56 -15.27
CA ARG A 407 12.13 11.33 -15.55
C ARG A 407 13.64 11.44 -15.20
N GLY A 408 14.25 12.61 -15.43
CA GLY A 408 15.66 12.83 -15.12
C GLY A 408 15.93 12.76 -13.60
N ARG A 409 15.04 13.32 -12.78
CA ARG A 409 15.17 13.27 -11.32
C ARG A 409 14.93 11.84 -10.80
N PHE A 410 13.96 11.11 -11.34
CA PHE A 410 13.79 9.70 -11.01
C PHE A 410 15.06 8.88 -11.31
N ILE A 411 15.66 9.05 -12.48
CA ILE A 411 16.94 8.37 -12.83
C ILE A 411 18.03 8.70 -11.81
N ARG A 412 18.23 9.98 -11.47
CA ARG A 412 19.27 10.39 -10.50
C ARG A 412 19.07 9.75 -9.13
N VAL A 413 17.84 9.66 -8.66
CA VAL A 413 17.52 9.07 -7.36
C VAL A 413 17.68 7.55 -7.40
N ILE A 414 17.23 6.88 -8.45
CA ILE A 414 17.37 5.42 -8.58
C ILE A 414 18.86 5.03 -8.60
N ARG A 415 19.73 5.82 -9.27
CA ARG A 415 21.18 5.58 -9.27
C ARG A 415 21.81 5.61 -7.87
N GLN A 416 21.26 6.36 -6.91
CA GLN A 416 21.80 6.41 -5.56
C GLN A 416 21.62 5.10 -4.78
N VAL A 417 20.70 4.24 -5.21
CA VAL A 417 20.44 2.93 -4.60
C VAL A 417 20.95 1.76 -5.46
N MET A 418 21.68 2.03 -6.54
CA MET A 418 22.38 0.99 -7.33
C MET A 418 23.71 0.63 -6.65
N GLN A 419 24.01 -0.68 -6.55
CA GLN A 419 25.26 -1.23 -6.01
C GLN A 419 25.95 -2.13 -7.03
#